data_c34595df8142e3931c4bb57a739cdb41
#
_entry.id   c34595df8142e3931c4bb57a739cdb41
#
_cell.length_a   1.000
_cell.length_b   1.000
_cell.length_c   1.000
_cell.angle_alpha   90.00
_cell.angle_beta   90.00
_cell.angle_gamma   90.00
#
_symmetry.space_group_name_H-M   'P 1'
#
loop_
_entity.id
_entity.type
_entity.pdbx_description
1 polymer ?
#
loop_
_entity_poly.entity_id
_entity_poly.type
_entity_poly.pdbx_seq_one_letter_code
_entity_poly.pdbx_strand_id
1 'polypeptide(L)'
;MDYCSNCGSDEVSKAVPEGDDRARYVCGNCGAVFYQNPKVVAGCLPVWQDQILLCKRAIEPRLGWWTLPAGYMENGETLMEAAVRETREEACAQVEISHLFTIFSLPEINQIYVMFLADLIEPNFAPGVESLECQLYQEEKIPWSQIAFPTITQTLRFYFQDLKFGSFSQHVGDFLRRDGKLIMRPQLKSDGTEITTHW
;
A
#
# COMPACT_ATOMS: atom_id res chain seq x y z
N MET A 1 -1.48 22.75 8.16
CA MET A 1 -1.93 23.68 7.09
C MET A 1 -1.79 25.08 7.66
N ASP A 2 -0.87 25.84 7.09
CA ASP A 2 -0.50 27.15 7.65
C ASP A 2 -1.23 28.31 6.95
N TYR A 3 -1.70 28.05 5.72
CA TYR A 3 -2.44 29.01 4.93
C TYR A 3 -3.66 28.38 4.26
N CYS A 4 -4.71 29.14 4.08
CA CYS A 4 -5.91 28.75 3.36
C CYS A 4 -5.64 28.70 1.86
N SER A 5 -5.79 27.54 1.21
CA SER A 5 -5.59 27.40 -0.23
C SER A 5 -6.68 28.10 -1.07
N ASN A 6 -7.79 28.51 -0.46
CA ASN A 6 -8.87 29.24 -1.14
C ASN A 6 -8.68 30.76 -1.14
N CYS A 7 -8.22 31.36 -0.04
CA CYS A 7 -8.12 32.81 0.08
C CYS A 7 -6.75 33.35 0.55
N GLY A 8 -5.77 32.48 0.81
CA GLY A 8 -4.42 32.85 1.23
C GLY A 8 -4.28 33.28 2.70
N SER A 9 -5.37 33.35 3.48
CA SER A 9 -5.32 33.74 4.89
C SER A 9 -4.55 32.71 5.73
N ASP A 10 -3.84 33.19 6.75
CA ASP A 10 -3.19 32.39 7.80
C ASP A 10 -4.14 32.03 8.97
N GLU A 11 -5.37 32.51 8.96
CA GLU A 11 -6.40 32.19 9.93
C GLU A 11 -6.97 30.79 9.70
N VAL A 12 -6.13 29.75 9.75
CA VAL A 12 -6.56 28.34 9.61
C VAL A 12 -6.42 27.62 10.93
N SER A 13 -7.51 27.06 11.41
CA SER A 13 -7.54 26.32 12.68
C SER A 13 -8.26 24.98 12.53
N LYS A 14 -8.04 24.08 13.51
CA LYS A 14 -8.82 22.83 13.62
C LYS A 14 -10.07 23.10 14.45
N ALA A 15 -11.25 22.96 13.83
CA ALA A 15 -12.56 23.08 14.48
C ALA A 15 -13.50 21.99 13.95
N VAL A 16 -14.58 21.70 14.67
CA VAL A 16 -15.67 20.87 14.19
C VAL A 16 -16.64 21.77 13.44
N PRO A 17 -16.76 21.66 12.10
CA PRO A 17 -17.72 22.48 11.34
C PRO A 17 -19.16 22.14 11.70
N GLU A 18 -20.06 23.05 11.45
CA GLU A 18 -21.49 22.80 11.62
C GLU A 18 -21.94 21.60 10.76
N GLY A 19 -22.60 20.62 11.37
CA GLY A 19 -23.06 19.39 10.71
C GLY A 19 -21.99 18.29 10.56
N ASP A 20 -20.74 18.48 11.07
CA ASP A 20 -19.71 17.44 11.09
C ASP A 20 -19.54 16.90 12.53
N ASP A 21 -18.96 15.70 12.66
CA ASP A 21 -18.62 15.04 13.93
C ASP A 21 -17.11 15.04 14.23
N ARG A 22 -16.30 15.59 13.32
CA ARG A 22 -14.83 15.55 13.38
C ARG A 22 -14.21 16.92 13.17
N ALA A 23 -13.06 17.13 13.80
CA ALA A 23 -12.28 18.33 13.58
C ALA A 23 -11.68 18.35 12.15
N ARG A 24 -11.91 19.47 11.45
CA ARG A 24 -11.37 19.77 10.12
C ARG A 24 -10.51 21.00 10.19
N TYR A 25 -9.69 21.24 9.18
CA TYR A 25 -9.11 22.58 9.00
C TYR A 25 -10.19 23.51 8.46
N VAL A 26 -10.41 24.61 9.17
CA VAL A 26 -11.40 25.65 8.81
C VAL A 26 -10.70 26.98 8.72
N CYS A 27 -10.97 27.71 7.65
CA CYS A 27 -10.47 29.07 7.51
C CYS A 27 -11.40 30.07 8.21
N GLY A 28 -10.89 30.83 9.17
CA GLY A 28 -11.64 31.87 9.90
C GLY A 28 -12.04 33.03 9.00
N ASN A 29 -11.27 33.32 7.95
CA ASN A 29 -11.52 34.45 7.05
C ASN A 29 -12.61 34.16 5.99
N CYS A 30 -12.56 33.00 5.31
CA CYS A 30 -13.49 32.72 4.20
C CYS A 30 -14.43 31.55 4.48
N GLY A 31 -14.37 30.91 5.64
CA GLY A 31 -15.23 29.80 6.03
C GLY A 31 -14.94 28.46 5.31
N ALA A 32 -13.91 28.39 4.46
CA ALA A 32 -13.60 27.16 3.73
C ALA A 32 -13.22 26.03 4.70
N VAL A 33 -13.83 24.84 4.49
CA VAL A 33 -13.56 23.62 5.24
C VAL A 33 -12.73 22.68 4.39
N PHE A 34 -11.61 22.18 4.94
CA PHE A 34 -10.69 21.29 4.24
C PHE A 34 -10.79 19.86 4.76
N TYR A 35 -11.26 18.97 3.90
CA TYR A 35 -11.35 17.55 4.17
C TYR A 35 -10.05 16.85 3.81
N GLN A 36 -9.61 15.95 4.68
CA GLN A 36 -8.46 15.08 4.42
C GLN A 36 -8.92 13.63 4.45
N ASN A 37 -8.73 12.93 3.35
CA ASN A 37 -9.03 11.50 3.22
C ASN A 37 -7.73 10.68 3.32
N PRO A 38 -7.80 9.38 3.66
CA PRO A 38 -6.67 8.49 3.58
C PRO A 38 -6.08 8.49 2.16
N LYS A 39 -4.75 8.45 2.09
CA LYS A 39 -4.05 8.28 0.82
C LYS A 39 -4.11 6.82 0.40
N VAL A 40 -4.32 6.59 -0.88
CA VAL A 40 -4.28 5.25 -1.46
C VAL A 40 -2.89 4.98 -2.02
N VAL A 41 -2.32 3.85 -1.62
CA VAL A 41 -1.09 3.27 -2.19
C VAL A 41 -1.54 2.08 -3.03
N ALA A 42 -1.18 2.08 -4.30
CA ALA A 42 -1.48 0.99 -5.22
C ALA A 42 -0.19 0.37 -5.75
N GLY A 43 -0.16 -0.95 -5.89
CA GLY A 43 1.00 -1.65 -6.38
C GLY A 43 0.71 -3.06 -6.88
N CYS A 44 1.74 -3.68 -7.41
CA CYS A 44 1.67 -5.06 -7.87
C CYS A 44 2.54 -5.99 -7.00
N LEU A 45 2.12 -7.25 -6.94
CA LEU A 45 2.97 -8.39 -6.64
C LEU A 45 3.29 -9.05 -7.98
N PRO A 46 4.42 -8.69 -8.64
CA PRO A 46 4.74 -9.20 -9.95
C PRO A 46 5.38 -10.57 -9.86
N VAL A 47 4.82 -11.54 -10.58
CA VAL A 47 5.24 -12.93 -10.58
C VAL A 47 5.85 -13.31 -11.91
N TRP A 48 6.94 -14.07 -11.87
CA TRP A 48 7.52 -14.76 -13.01
C TRP A 48 7.78 -16.21 -12.63
N GLN A 49 7.01 -17.14 -13.20
CA GLN A 49 7.04 -18.56 -12.82
C GLN A 49 6.76 -18.75 -11.31
N ASP A 50 7.74 -19.18 -10.53
CA ASP A 50 7.68 -19.39 -9.08
C ASP A 50 8.38 -18.28 -8.28
N GLN A 51 8.73 -17.17 -8.92
CA GLN A 51 9.51 -16.07 -8.33
C GLN A 51 8.71 -14.78 -8.30
N ILE A 52 9.01 -13.94 -7.29
CA ILE A 52 8.43 -12.62 -7.11
C ILE A 52 9.48 -11.56 -7.35
N LEU A 53 9.13 -10.53 -8.12
CA LEU A 53 9.97 -9.35 -8.31
C LEU A 53 9.87 -8.43 -7.09
N LEU A 54 11.02 -8.16 -6.48
CA LEU A 54 11.17 -7.14 -5.42
C LEU A 54 12.10 -6.03 -5.88
N CYS A 55 11.82 -4.82 -5.39
CA CYS A 55 12.60 -3.61 -5.60
C CYS A 55 13.28 -3.20 -4.29
N LYS A 56 14.56 -2.82 -4.36
CA LYS A 56 15.31 -2.29 -3.22
C LYS A 56 15.25 -0.78 -3.23
N ARG A 57 14.65 -0.20 -2.22
CA ARG A 57 14.35 1.22 -2.15
C ARG A 57 15.57 2.13 -2.24
N ALA A 58 15.51 3.15 -3.08
CA ALA A 58 16.51 4.23 -3.19
C ALA A 58 16.14 5.47 -2.36
N ILE A 59 14.96 5.48 -1.72
CA ILE A 59 14.41 6.62 -1.00
C ILE A 59 13.97 6.28 0.43
N GLU A 60 13.92 7.32 1.29
CA GLU A 60 13.33 7.21 2.63
C GLU A 60 11.77 7.18 2.56
N PRO A 61 11.08 6.59 3.53
CA PRO A 61 11.64 5.78 4.62
C PRO A 61 12.13 4.41 4.15
N ARG A 62 13.01 3.81 4.91
CA ARG A 62 13.53 2.46 4.64
C ARG A 62 14.43 2.37 3.40
N LEU A 63 15.26 3.37 3.14
CA LEU A 63 16.33 3.30 2.15
C LEU A 63 17.14 1.99 2.28
N GLY A 64 17.37 1.30 1.15
CA GLY A 64 18.11 0.03 1.09
C GLY A 64 17.32 -1.21 1.51
N TRP A 65 16.03 -1.10 1.85
CA TRP A 65 15.16 -2.22 2.18
C TRP A 65 14.36 -2.66 0.95
N TRP A 66 13.93 -3.92 0.95
CA TRP A 66 13.19 -4.52 -0.13
C TRP A 66 11.67 -4.32 0.00
N THR A 67 11.01 -4.10 -1.12
CA THR A 67 9.56 -3.91 -1.20
C THR A 67 8.99 -4.49 -2.49
N LEU A 68 7.68 -4.62 -2.55
CA LEU A 68 6.96 -4.74 -3.82
C LEU A 68 6.85 -3.34 -4.45
N PRO A 69 6.83 -3.22 -5.78
CA PRO A 69 6.62 -1.94 -6.45
C PRO A 69 5.22 -1.39 -6.12
N ALA A 70 5.18 -0.22 -5.51
CA ALA A 70 3.94 0.42 -5.07
C ALA A 70 4.16 1.86 -4.62
N GLY A 71 3.26 2.77 -5.03
CA GLY A 71 3.28 4.16 -4.61
C GLY A 71 1.90 4.81 -4.55
N TYR A 72 1.87 6.12 -4.39
CA TYR A 72 0.61 6.85 -4.26
C TYR A 72 -0.14 6.89 -5.58
N MET A 73 -1.44 6.56 -5.49
CA MET A 73 -2.36 6.77 -6.60
C MET A 73 -2.49 8.26 -6.91
N GLU A 74 -2.39 8.61 -8.19
CA GLU A 74 -2.52 9.98 -8.69
C GLU A 74 -3.96 10.32 -9.07
N ASN A 75 -4.27 11.62 -9.13
CA ASN A 75 -5.58 12.07 -9.58
C ASN A 75 -5.78 11.77 -11.08
N GLY A 76 -6.93 11.19 -11.41
CA GLY A 76 -7.30 10.89 -12.80
C GLY A 76 -6.89 9.50 -13.29
N GLU A 77 -6.25 8.69 -12.47
CA GLU A 77 -5.97 7.28 -12.78
C GLU A 77 -6.83 6.32 -11.96
N THR A 78 -7.02 5.12 -12.46
CA THR A 78 -7.63 4.01 -11.73
C THR A 78 -6.61 3.31 -10.84
N LEU A 79 -7.07 2.52 -9.85
CA LEU A 79 -6.18 1.70 -9.00
C LEU A 79 -5.26 0.77 -9.81
N MET A 80 -5.78 0.17 -10.90
CA MET A 80 -5.01 -0.73 -11.75
C MET A 80 -3.95 0.04 -12.56
N GLU A 81 -4.32 1.21 -13.09
CA GLU A 81 -3.37 2.07 -13.80
C GLU A 81 -2.25 2.54 -12.88
N ALA A 82 -2.57 2.96 -11.63
CA ALA A 82 -1.58 3.31 -10.63
C ALA A 82 -0.61 2.16 -10.35
N ALA A 83 -1.12 0.95 -10.10
CA ALA A 83 -0.29 -0.21 -9.79
C ALA A 83 0.64 -0.60 -10.95
N VAL A 84 0.16 -0.55 -12.19
CA VAL A 84 0.98 -0.81 -13.38
C VAL A 84 2.02 0.29 -13.59
N ARG A 85 1.65 1.57 -13.42
CA ARG A 85 2.56 2.72 -13.53
C ARG A 85 3.69 2.61 -12.52
N GLU A 86 3.38 2.38 -11.24
CA GLU A 86 4.37 2.21 -10.18
C GLU A 86 5.34 1.04 -10.46
N THR A 87 4.81 -0.09 -10.95
CA THR A 87 5.65 -1.23 -11.34
C THR A 87 6.61 -0.86 -12.48
N ARG A 88 6.14 -0.10 -13.44
CA ARG A 88 6.98 0.38 -14.54
C ARG A 88 8.01 1.42 -14.07
N GLU A 89 7.65 2.32 -13.17
CA GLU A 89 8.51 3.38 -12.66
C GLU A 89 9.60 2.84 -11.72
N GLU A 90 9.26 1.92 -10.80
CA GLU A 90 10.20 1.38 -9.82
C GLU A 90 11.02 0.20 -10.34
N ALA A 91 10.49 -0.61 -11.25
CA ALA A 91 11.13 -1.82 -11.75
C ALA A 91 11.41 -1.84 -13.26
N CYS A 92 11.01 -0.82 -14.03
CA CYS A 92 11.04 -0.82 -15.50
C CYS A 92 10.39 -2.08 -16.11
N ALA A 93 9.47 -2.72 -15.39
CA ALA A 93 8.83 -3.97 -15.74
C ALA A 93 7.44 -3.76 -16.34
N GLN A 94 7.04 -4.66 -17.22
CA GLN A 94 5.69 -4.73 -17.76
C GLN A 94 4.93 -5.89 -17.15
N VAL A 95 3.71 -5.63 -16.68
CA VAL A 95 2.86 -6.61 -15.99
C VAL A 95 1.46 -6.64 -16.59
N GLU A 96 0.84 -7.80 -16.48
CA GLU A 96 -0.60 -7.98 -16.68
C GLU A 96 -1.24 -8.30 -15.34
N ILE A 97 -2.21 -7.47 -14.93
CA ILE A 97 -2.92 -7.68 -13.65
C ILE A 97 -3.86 -8.87 -13.78
N SER A 98 -3.68 -9.85 -12.89
CA SER A 98 -4.56 -11.02 -12.77
C SER A 98 -5.80 -10.69 -11.96
N HIS A 99 -5.64 -10.21 -10.72
CA HIS A 99 -6.74 -9.83 -9.83
C HIS A 99 -6.29 -8.99 -8.64
N LEU A 100 -7.26 -8.38 -7.95
CA LEU A 100 -7.05 -7.74 -6.66
C LEU A 100 -6.65 -8.79 -5.63
N PHE A 101 -5.54 -8.56 -4.92
CA PHE A 101 -4.98 -9.54 -4.01
C PHE A 101 -5.09 -9.13 -2.54
N THR A 102 -4.56 -7.97 -2.14
CA THR A 102 -4.69 -7.50 -0.76
C THR A 102 -5.22 -6.08 -0.66
N ILE A 103 -6.03 -5.83 0.39
CA ILE A 103 -6.41 -4.49 0.84
C ILE A 103 -6.09 -4.38 2.32
N PHE A 104 -5.22 -3.44 2.68
CA PHE A 104 -4.87 -3.16 4.07
C PHE A 104 -5.17 -1.71 4.45
N SER A 105 -5.92 -1.52 5.54
CA SER A 105 -6.13 -0.21 6.13
C SER A 105 -5.06 0.07 7.20
N LEU A 106 -4.45 1.25 7.15
CA LEU A 106 -3.47 1.74 8.12
C LEU A 106 -3.96 3.07 8.71
N PRO A 107 -4.92 3.04 9.64
CA PRO A 107 -5.59 4.25 10.12
C PRO A 107 -4.66 5.21 10.86
N GLU A 108 -3.59 4.74 11.50
CA GLU A 108 -2.64 5.60 12.21
C GLU A 108 -1.86 6.55 11.30
N ILE A 109 -1.64 6.16 10.06
CA ILE A 109 -0.93 6.97 9.06
C ILE A 109 -1.86 7.43 7.93
N ASN A 110 -3.16 7.18 8.06
CA ASN A 110 -4.19 7.54 7.08
C ASN A 110 -3.84 7.04 5.67
N GLN A 111 -3.57 5.75 5.55
CA GLN A 111 -3.26 5.10 4.27
C GLN A 111 -4.11 3.84 4.07
N ILE A 112 -4.37 3.52 2.80
CA ILE A 112 -4.94 2.26 2.35
C ILE A 112 -3.98 1.68 1.32
N TYR A 113 -3.51 0.46 1.55
CA TYR A 113 -2.67 -0.28 0.60
C TYR A 113 -3.54 -1.24 -0.20
N VAL A 114 -3.44 -1.16 -1.52
CA VAL A 114 -4.14 -2.03 -2.47
C VAL A 114 -3.11 -2.70 -3.35
N MET A 115 -2.96 -4.02 -3.23
CA MET A 115 -2.00 -4.78 -4.03
C MET A 115 -2.72 -5.72 -4.98
N PHE A 116 -2.27 -5.73 -6.21
CA PHE A 116 -2.74 -6.64 -7.25
C PHE A 116 -1.74 -7.76 -7.46
N LEU A 117 -2.23 -8.98 -7.63
CA LEU A 117 -1.43 -10.05 -8.21
C LEU A 117 -1.31 -9.80 -9.70
N ALA A 118 -0.09 -9.86 -10.22
CA ALA A 118 0.19 -9.57 -11.61
C ALA A 118 1.28 -10.48 -12.16
N ASP A 119 1.16 -10.85 -13.41
CA ASP A 119 2.14 -11.64 -14.12
C ASP A 119 3.10 -10.71 -14.88
N LEU A 120 4.41 -10.95 -14.76
CA LEU A 120 5.39 -10.31 -15.64
C LEU A 120 5.15 -10.79 -17.07
N ILE A 121 5.04 -9.88 -18.04
CA ILE A 121 4.88 -10.23 -19.46
C ILE A 121 6.15 -10.92 -19.97
N GLU A 122 7.30 -10.45 -19.51
CA GLU A 122 8.63 -10.99 -19.79
C GLU A 122 9.57 -10.73 -18.59
N PRO A 123 10.61 -11.53 -18.38
CA PRO A 123 11.55 -11.33 -17.28
C PRO A 123 12.56 -10.22 -17.57
N ASN A 124 12.05 -9.10 -18.10
CA ASN A 124 12.82 -7.90 -18.43
C ASN A 124 12.47 -6.81 -17.42
N PHE A 125 13.40 -6.49 -16.53
CA PHE A 125 13.24 -5.48 -15.51
C PHE A 125 14.60 -4.83 -15.17
N ALA A 126 14.55 -3.63 -14.66
CA ALA A 126 15.72 -2.87 -14.20
C ALA A 126 15.29 -1.90 -13.08
N PRO A 127 16.18 -1.48 -12.19
CA PRO A 127 15.85 -0.49 -11.20
C PRO A 127 15.48 0.84 -11.86
N GLY A 128 14.34 1.39 -11.47
CA GLY A 128 13.93 2.75 -11.79
C GLY A 128 14.59 3.77 -10.86
N VAL A 129 14.18 5.03 -10.96
CA VAL A 129 14.81 6.14 -10.21
C VAL A 129 14.71 5.97 -8.69
N GLU A 130 13.62 5.38 -8.20
CA GLU A 130 13.36 5.14 -6.77
C GLU A 130 13.83 3.77 -6.29
N SER A 131 14.54 3.01 -7.14
CA SER A 131 15.07 1.68 -6.83
C SER A 131 16.58 1.61 -7.00
N LEU A 132 17.28 1.00 -6.03
CA LEU A 132 18.70 0.71 -6.11
C LEU A 132 18.96 -0.58 -6.90
N GLU A 133 18.04 -1.53 -6.80
CA GLU A 133 18.17 -2.88 -7.32
C GLU A 133 16.77 -3.50 -7.50
N CYS A 134 16.59 -4.34 -8.52
CA CYS A 134 15.42 -5.19 -8.68
C CYS A 134 15.86 -6.62 -8.87
N GLN A 135 15.16 -7.57 -8.23
CA GLN A 135 15.52 -8.98 -8.29
C GLN A 135 14.32 -9.91 -8.13
N LEU A 136 14.35 -11.04 -8.84
CA LEU A 136 13.40 -12.14 -8.66
C LEU A 136 13.83 -13.06 -7.52
N TYR A 137 12.87 -13.39 -6.65
CA TYR A 137 13.09 -14.21 -5.46
C TYR A 137 12.12 -15.39 -5.40
N GLN A 138 12.63 -16.58 -5.13
CA GLN A 138 11.87 -17.70 -4.59
C GLN A 138 11.62 -17.49 -3.09
N GLU A 139 10.61 -18.14 -2.51
CA GLU A 139 10.20 -17.98 -1.10
C GLU A 139 11.39 -18.06 -0.13
N GLU A 140 12.24 -19.07 -0.31
CA GLU A 140 13.36 -19.39 0.58
C GLU A 140 14.49 -18.35 0.51
N LYS A 141 14.55 -17.59 -0.58
CA LYS A 141 15.59 -16.59 -0.83
C LYS A 141 15.16 -15.16 -0.52
N ILE A 142 13.88 -14.96 -0.17
CA ILE A 142 13.39 -13.62 0.20
C ILE A 142 14.14 -13.13 1.44
N PRO A 143 14.67 -11.89 1.41
CA PRO A 143 15.33 -11.28 2.55
C PRO A 143 14.30 -10.78 3.58
N TRP A 144 13.56 -11.68 4.23
CA TRP A 144 12.43 -11.40 5.12
C TRP A 144 12.74 -10.36 6.20
N SER A 145 13.94 -10.38 6.76
CA SER A 145 14.37 -9.41 7.78
C SER A 145 14.65 -8.00 7.23
N GLN A 146 14.69 -7.84 5.91
CA GLN A 146 14.95 -6.58 5.22
C GLN A 146 13.74 -6.13 4.37
N ILE A 147 12.57 -6.71 4.57
CA ILE A 147 11.33 -6.21 3.93
C ILE A 147 10.90 -4.93 4.61
N ALA A 148 10.71 -3.87 3.82
CA ALA A 148 10.54 -2.50 4.29
C ALA A 148 9.30 -2.28 5.16
N PHE A 149 8.18 -2.91 4.80
CA PHE A 149 6.88 -2.63 5.40
C PHE A 149 6.14 -3.92 5.82
N PRO A 150 5.46 -3.90 6.97
CA PRO A 150 4.67 -5.04 7.43
C PRO A 150 3.56 -5.46 6.46
N THR A 151 2.97 -4.49 5.75
CA THR A 151 1.97 -4.73 4.68
C THR A 151 2.55 -5.61 3.58
N ILE A 152 3.77 -5.31 3.14
CA ILE A 152 4.46 -6.08 2.09
C ILE A 152 4.83 -7.47 2.61
N THR A 153 5.37 -7.56 3.83
CA THR A 153 5.63 -8.86 4.46
C THR A 153 4.38 -9.73 4.49
N GLN A 154 3.23 -9.16 4.84
CA GLN A 154 1.98 -9.89 4.93
C GLN A 154 1.43 -10.28 3.55
N THR A 155 1.51 -9.38 2.57
CA THR A 155 1.14 -9.69 1.17
C THR A 155 1.95 -10.88 0.63
N LEU A 156 3.27 -10.89 0.84
CA LEU A 156 4.15 -11.99 0.44
C LEU A 156 3.78 -13.31 1.14
N ARG A 157 3.48 -13.28 2.44
CA ARG A 157 3.06 -14.47 3.19
C ARG A 157 1.75 -15.05 2.66
N PHE A 158 0.76 -14.22 2.40
CA PHE A 158 -0.50 -14.65 1.81
C PHE A 158 -0.28 -15.28 0.43
N TYR A 159 0.58 -14.66 -0.40
CA TYR A 159 0.89 -15.22 -1.71
C TYR A 159 1.45 -16.65 -1.62
N PHE A 160 2.46 -16.89 -0.80
CA PHE A 160 3.04 -18.22 -0.67
C PHE A 160 2.11 -19.20 0.03
N GLN A 161 1.26 -18.74 0.91
CA GLN A 161 0.21 -19.57 1.51
C GLN A 161 -0.79 -20.04 0.44
N ASP A 162 -1.34 -19.11 -0.34
CA ASP A 162 -2.30 -19.37 -1.42
C ASP A 162 -1.69 -20.26 -2.50
N LEU A 163 -0.42 -20.01 -2.86
CA LEU A 163 0.33 -20.85 -3.80
C LEU A 163 0.41 -22.31 -3.34
N LYS A 164 0.67 -22.55 -2.05
CA LYS A 164 0.69 -23.91 -1.46
C LYS A 164 -0.68 -24.58 -1.46
N PHE A 165 -1.76 -23.79 -1.31
CA PHE A 165 -3.13 -24.29 -1.40
C PHE A 165 -3.63 -24.46 -2.84
N GLY A 166 -2.93 -23.93 -3.83
CA GLY A 166 -3.30 -23.99 -5.25
C GLY A 166 -4.49 -23.10 -5.63
N SER A 167 -4.84 -22.12 -4.80
CA SER A 167 -5.91 -21.16 -5.07
C SER A 167 -5.62 -19.82 -4.44
N PHE A 168 -5.77 -18.74 -5.22
CA PHE A 168 -5.56 -17.38 -4.75
C PHE A 168 -6.88 -16.74 -4.31
N SER A 169 -6.87 -16.12 -3.14
CA SER A 169 -8.01 -15.43 -2.54
C SER A 169 -7.71 -13.94 -2.35
N GLN A 170 -8.77 -13.13 -2.19
CA GLN A 170 -8.60 -11.75 -1.76
C GLN A 170 -8.43 -11.68 -0.25
N HIS A 171 -7.42 -10.96 0.21
CA HIS A 171 -7.11 -10.78 1.62
C HIS A 171 -7.35 -9.34 2.05
N VAL A 172 -8.18 -9.14 3.06
CA VAL A 172 -8.50 -7.82 3.60
C VAL A 172 -8.18 -7.78 5.09
N GLY A 173 -7.59 -6.69 5.56
CA GLY A 173 -7.26 -6.53 6.97
C GLY A 173 -6.84 -5.13 7.35
N ASP A 174 -6.61 -4.95 8.65
CA ASP A 174 -6.18 -3.69 9.23
C ASP A 174 -4.85 -3.86 9.95
N PHE A 175 -3.95 -2.90 9.78
CA PHE A 175 -2.76 -2.78 10.61
C PHE A 175 -3.00 -1.75 11.71
N LEU A 176 -3.10 -2.23 12.94
CA LEU A 176 -3.41 -1.43 14.13
C LEU A 176 -2.26 -1.53 15.13
N ARG A 177 -2.01 -0.45 15.88
CA ARG A 177 -1.08 -0.48 16.99
C ARG A 177 -1.82 -0.71 18.31
N ARG A 178 -1.49 -1.80 19.02
CA ARG A 178 -1.97 -2.06 20.38
C ARG A 178 -0.76 -2.30 21.28
N ASP A 179 -0.74 -1.63 22.43
CA ASP A 179 0.34 -1.73 23.44
C ASP A 179 1.75 -1.52 22.83
N GLY A 180 1.86 -0.56 21.90
CA GLY A 180 3.10 -0.25 21.19
C GLY A 180 3.50 -1.23 20.10
N LYS A 181 2.78 -2.36 19.91
CA LYS A 181 3.04 -3.36 18.89
C LYS A 181 2.09 -3.18 17.71
N LEU A 182 2.62 -3.31 16.50
CA LEU A 182 1.80 -3.37 15.29
C LEU A 182 1.22 -4.78 15.19
N ILE A 183 -0.08 -4.86 15.07
CA ILE A 183 -0.81 -6.11 14.86
C ILE A 183 -1.62 -6.02 13.57
N MET A 184 -1.69 -7.11 12.83
CA MET A 184 -2.60 -7.26 11.71
C MET A 184 -3.88 -7.93 12.22
N ARG A 185 -5.02 -7.30 11.93
CA ARG A 185 -6.35 -7.85 12.19
C ARG A 185 -6.96 -8.27 10.86
N PRO A 186 -7.20 -9.56 10.63
CA PRO A 186 -7.90 -10.03 9.44
C PRO A 186 -9.35 -9.56 9.43
N GLN A 187 -9.97 -9.59 8.26
CA GLN A 187 -11.40 -9.30 8.14
C GLN A 187 -12.22 -10.26 9.00
N LEU A 188 -13.18 -9.74 9.74
CA LEU A 188 -14.15 -10.54 10.49
C LEU A 188 -15.14 -11.17 9.51
N LYS A 189 -15.54 -12.42 9.75
CA LYS A 189 -16.70 -13.01 9.09
C LYS A 189 -17.97 -12.25 9.47
N SER A 190 -19.02 -12.39 8.69
CA SER A 190 -20.32 -11.74 8.92
C SER A 190 -20.93 -12.04 10.29
N ASP A 191 -20.52 -13.13 10.95
CA ASP A 191 -20.93 -13.53 12.30
C ASP A 191 -20.04 -12.98 13.42
N GLY A 192 -19.04 -12.13 13.08
CA GLY A 192 -18.09 -11.54 14.03
C GLY A 192 -16.97 -12.48 14.47
N THR A 193 -16.88 -13.69 13.94
CA THR A 193 -15.76 -14.58 14.21
C THR A 193 -14.52 -14.16 13.40
N GLU A 194 -13.36 -14.14 14.04
CA GLU A 194 -12.10 -13.92 13.34
C GLU A 194 -11.83 -15.05 12.33
N ILE A 195 -11.41 -14.67 11.13
CA ILE A 195 -10.81 -15.62 10.22
C ILE A 195 -9.43 -15.93 10.81
N THR A 196 -9.36 -16.99 11.61
CA THR A 196 -8.12 -17.46 12.22
C THR A 196 -7.19 -17.94 11.13
N THR A 197 -6.28 -17.10 10.68
CA THR A 197 -5.07 -17.53 10.01
C THR A 197 -4.12 -17.99 11.12
N HIS A 198 -3.91 -19.29 11.25
CA HIS A 198 -2.87 -19.83 12.11
C HIS A 198 -1.51 -19.38 11.56
N TRP A 199 -0.81 -18.58 12.35
CA TRP A 199 0.54 -18.03 12.10
C TRP A 199 1.60 -19.05 12.49
#